data_52f58f5c856376210b11d7fd39c6bcfb
#
_entry.id   52f58f5c856376210b11d7fd39c6bcfb
#
_cell.length_a   1.000
_cell.length_b   1.000
_cell.length_c   1.000
_cell.angle_alpha   90.00
_cell.angle_beta   90.00
_cell.angle_gamma   90.00
#
_symmetry.space_group_name_H-M   'P 1'
#
loop_
_entity.id
_entity.type
_entity.pdbx_description
1 polymer ?
#
loop_
_entity_poly.entity_id
_entity_poly.type
_entity_poly.pdbx_seq_one_letter_code
_entity_poly.pdbx_strand_id
1 'polypeptide(L)'
;LTLRSVKRNEESMKALMYYGRGNNGRGDFRLEDVAEPTVVPGTVKIDVEWCGICGSDLHEFEADTVSGYSPPVILGHEFAGTVSAVGEGVDHVKVGERVAVEPFMYCQTCEFCVTGDYHVCPDLTVVGVHNVGGGFAEQALVPAYTVHKMPDSVPSEVGALIEPIT
;
A
#
# COMPACT_ATOMS: atom_id res chain seq x y z
N LEU A 1 -12.29 -1.43 35.60
CA LEU A 1 -11.64 -2.37 34.63
C LEU A 1 -10.48 -1.61 33.96
N THR A 2 -9.28 -1.88 34.42
CA THR A 2 -8.04 -1.26 33.90
C THR A 2 -7.68 -2.00 32.62
N LEU A 3 -7.75 -1.30 31.48
CA LEU A 3 -7.22 -1.80 30.21
C LEU A 3 -5.71 -1.99 30.40
N ARG A 4 -5.27 -3.23 30.50
CA ARG A 4 -3.86 -3.57 30.43
C ARG A 4 -3.39 -3.21 29.04
N SER A 5 -2.48 -2.23 28.94
CA SER A 5 -1.74 -1.99 27.71
C SER A 5 -0.99 -3.27 27.35
N VAL A 6 -1.41 -3.94 26.31
CA VAL A 6 -0.60 -5.00 25.69
C VAL A 6 0.66 -4.29 25.20
N LYS A 7 1.82 -4.66 25.74
CA LYS A 7 3.11 -4.20 25.21
C LYS A 7 3.16 -4.66 23.76
N ARG A 8 3.17 -3.71 22.81
CA ARG A 8 3.50 -4.05 21.41
C ARG A 8 4.89 -4.68 21.41
N ASN A 9 5.05 -5.77 20.71
CA ASN A 9 6.37 -6.20 20.28
C ASN A 9 6.93 -5.06 19.39
N GLU A 10 8.17 -4.65 19.59
CA GLU A 10 8.79 -3.53 18.86
C GLU A 10 8.92 -3.76 17.34
N GLU A 11 8.43 -4.87 16.82
CA GLU A 11 8.51 -5.30 15.43
C GLU A 11 7.13 -5.64 14.81
N SER A 12 6.03 -5.13 15.38
CA SER A 12 4.68 -5.39 14.88
C SER A 12 3.88 -4.12 14.67
N MET A 13 3.08 -4.10 13.58
CA MET A 13 2.18 -3.03 13.19
C MET A 13 0.74 -3.51 13.10
N LYS A 14 -0.23 -2.60 13.21
CA LYS A 14 -1.64 -2.88 12.90
C LYS A 14 -1.87 -2.88 11.40
N ALA A 15 -2.60 -3.87 10.92
CA ALA A 15 -3.03 -3.95 9.53
C ALA A 15 -4.43 -4.54 9.42
N LEU A 16 -5.19 -4.06 8.43
CA LEU A 16 -6.46 -4.66 8.03
C LEU A 16 -6.18 -5.71 6.95
N MET A 17 -6.16 -6.96 7.37
CA MET A 17 -5.93 -8.10 6.50
C MET A 17 -7.21 -8.53 5.79
N TYR A 18 -7.13 -8.79 4.50
CA TYR A 18 -8.19 -9.41 3.70
C TYR A 18 -7.85 -10.88 3.42
N TYR A 19 -8.74 -11.79 3.79
CA TYR A 19 -8.57 -13.23 3.66
C TYR A 19 -9.41 -13.86 2.53
N GLY A 20 -10.01 -13.03 1.69
CA GLY A 20 -10.92 -13.49 0.65
C GLY A 20 -12.36 -13.58 1.14
N ARG A 21 -13.20 -14.32 0.41
CA ARG A 21 -14.63 -14.44 0.71
C ARG A 21 -14.88 -15.24 1.99
N GLY A 22 -15.52 -14.63 2.96
CA GLY A 22 -15.92 -15.29 4.21
C GLY A 22 -17.17 -16.17 4.07
N ASN A 23 -17.43 -17.00 5.09
CA ASN A 23 -18.59 -17.91 5.14
C ASN A 23 -19.95 -17.19 5.20
N ASN A 24 -19.97 -15.91 5.57
CA ASN A 24 -21.17 -15.05 5.61
C ASN A 24 -21.51 -14.44 4.24
N GLY A 25 -20.78 -14.78 3.20
CA GLY A 25 -20.95 -14.27 1.84
C GLY A 25 -20.37 -12.88 1.60
N ARG A 26 -19.66 -12.30 2.59
CA ARG A 26 -18.91 -11.04 2.50
C ARG A 26 -17.40 -11.29 2.56
N GLY A 27 -16.62 -10.27 2.28
CA GLY A 27 -15.16 -10.32 2.47
C GLY A 27 -14.80 -10.56 3.94
N ASP A 28 -13.81 -11.40 4.18
CA ASP A 28 -13.26 -11.67 5.51
C ASP A 28 -12.11 -10.69 5.79
N PHE A 29 -12.43 -9.62 6.51
CA PHE A 29 -11.49 -8.57 6.90
C PHE A 29 -11.21 -8.66 8.40
N ARG A 30 -9.93 -8.61 8.77
CA ARG A 30 -9.50 -8.72 10.16
C ARG A 30 -8.44 -7.68 10.48
N LEU A 31 -8.66 -6.92 11.55
CA LEU A 31 -7.64 -6.03 12.10
C LEU A 31 -6.70 -6.84 12.99
N GLU A 32 -5.46 -6.97 12.59
CA GLU A 32 -4.48 -7.85 13.23
C GLU A 32 -3.16 -7.13 13.50
N ASP A 33 -2.38 -7.69 14.41
CA ASP A 33 -0.97 -7.35 14.58
C ASP A 33 -0.16 -8.24 13.63
N VAL A 34 0.52 -7.62 12.68
CA VAL A 34 1.39 -8.31 11.71
C VAL A 34 2.83 -7.83 11.87
N ALA A 35 3.78 -8.60 11.37
CA ALA A 35 5.18 -8.16 11.35
C ALA A 35 5.35 -6.89 10.51
N GLU A 36 6.18 -5.95 10.99
CA GLU A 36 6.57 -4.80 10.17
C GLU A 36 7.34 -5.26 8.92
N PRO A 37 7.13 -4.60 7.77
CA PRO A 37 7.86 -4.93 6.56
C PRO A 37 9.34 -4.57 6.69
N THR A 38 10.21 -5.49 6.25
CA THR A 38 11.66 -5.30 6.26
C THR A 38 12.12 -4.61 4.98
N VAL A 39 12.83 -3.50 5.12
CA VAL A 39 13.39 -2.75 3.99
C VAL A 39 14.43 -3.59 3.25
N VAL A 40 14.32 -3.62 1.91
CA VAL A 40 15.27 -4.26 1.01
C VAL A 40 15.77 -3.26 -0.04
N PRO A 41 16.86 -3.53 -0.77
CA PRO A 41 17.35 -2.63 -1.82
C PRO A 41 16.24 -2.26 -2.82
N GLY A 42 16.19 -0.98 -3.22
CA GLY A 42 15.21 -0.46 -4.17
C GLY A 42 13.79 -0.25 -3.62
N THR A 43 13.58 -0.35 -2.30
CA THR A 43 12.27 -0.14 -1.67
C THR A 43 12.25 1.07 -0.74
N VAL A 44 11.04 1.58 -0.49
CA VAL A 44 10.76 2.65 0.47
C VAL A 44 9.73 2.15 1.48
N LYS A 45 10.03 2.30 2.77
CA LYS A 45 9.06 2.07 3.85
C LYS A 45 8.40 3.40 4.20
N ILE A 46 7.09 3.40 4.28
CA ILE A 46 6.24 4.58 4.49
C ILE A 46 5.42 4.35 5.75
N ASP A 47 5.47 5.28 6.70
CA ASP A 47 4.49 5.39 7.77
C ASP A 47 3.23 6.00 7.15
N VAL A 48 2.18 5.18 7.02
CA VAL A 48 0.94 5.57 6.34
C VAL A 48 0.14 6.51 7.24
N GLU A 49 -0.20 7.68 6.72
CA GLU A 49 -0.98 8.68 7.45
C GLU A 49 -2.44 8.70 6.99
N TRP A 50 -2.67 8.53 5.69
CA TRP A 50 -4.00 8.51 5.09
C TRP A 50 -4.08 7.49 3.97
N CYS A 51 -5.19 6.77 3.93
CA CYS A 51 -5.52 5.85 2.84
C CYS A 51 -6.98 6.00 2.46
N GLY A 52 -7.25 6.20 1.17
CA GLY A 52 -8.59 6.20 0.60
C GLY A 52 -9.19 4.80 0.56
N ILE A 53 -10.52 4.72 0.46
CA ILE A 53 -11.26 3.49 0.24
C ILE A 53 -11.79 3.53 -1.19
N CYS A 54 -11.23 2.73 -2.06
CA CYS A 54 -11.66 2.60 -3.45
C CYS A 54 -12.95 1.79 -3.58
N GLY A 55 -13.69 2.00 -4.66
CA GLY A 55 -14.82 1.15 -5.02
C GLY A 55 -14.44 -0.33 -5.15
N SER A 56 -13.22 -0.63 -5.56
CA SER A 56 -12.71 -2.01 -5.62
C SER A 56 -12.59 -2.67 -4.24
N ASP A 57 -12.20 -1.93 -3.21
CA ASP A 57 -12.15 -2.44 -1.82
C ASP A 57 -13.58 -2.76 -1.32
N LEU A 58 -14.58 -1.94 -1.70
CA LEU A 58 -15.98 -2.17 -1.37
C LEU A 58 -16.52 -3.42 -2.07
N HIS A 59 -16.16 -3.66 -3.34
CA HIS A 59 -16.53 -4.88 -4.05
C HIS A 59 -15.99 -6.13 -3.36
N GLU A 60 -14.75 -6.08 -2.88
CA GLU A 60 -14.19 -7.19 -2.10
C GLU A 60 -14.89 -7.36 -0.74
N PHE A 61 -15.29 -6.27 -0.10
CA PHE A 61 -16.06 -6.32 1.15
C PHE A 61 -17.45 -6.94 0.93
N GLU A 62 -18.14 -6.57 -0.13
CA GLU A 62 -19.45 -7.11 -0.49
C GLU A 62 -19.37 -8.51 -1.11
N ALA A 63 -18.17 -8.93 -1.56
CA ALA A 63 -17.87 -10.20 -2.23
C ALA A 63 -18.78 -10.48 -3.43
N ASP A 64 -19.20 -9.42 -4.12
CA ASP A 64 -20.14 -9.50 -5.25
C ASP A 64 -19.41 -9.65 -6.60
N THR A 65 -18.17 -9.21 -6.69
CA THR A 65 -17.31 -9.44 -7.86
C THR A 65 -15.89 -9.75 -7.41
N VAL A 66 -15.21 -10.54 -8.17
CA VAL A 66 -13.83 -10.86 -7.88
C VAL A 66 -13.02 -10.67 -9.14
N SER A 67 -11.99 -9.89 -9.07
CA SER A 67 -10.87 -10.20 -9.95
C SER A 67 -9.61 -9.48 -9.54
N GLY A 68 -8.54 -10.23 -9.42
CA GLY A 68 -7.20 -9.71 -9.27
C GLY A 68 -6.65 -9.67 -7.85
N TYR A 69 -7.48 -9.69 -6.82
CA TYR A 69 -6.98 -9.74 -5.44
C TYR A 69 -6.39 -11.11 -5.09
N SER A 70 -5.30 -11.09 -4.35
CA SER A 70 -4.54 -12.31 -3.98
C SER A 70 -4.49 -12.45 -2.46
N PRO A 71 -5.60 -12.84 -1.81
CA PRO A 71 -5.61 -13.01 -0.36
C PRO A 71 -4.70 -14.18 0.11
N PRO A 72 -4.10 -14.08 1.32
CA PRO A 72 -4.24 -12.97 2.25
C PRO A 72 -3.41 -11.75 1.84
N VAL A 73 -3.98 -10.55 1.93
CA VAL A 73 -3.30 -9.30 1.55
C VAL A 73 -3.80 -8.13 2.42
N ILE A 74 -2.95 -7.14 2.64
CA ILE A 74 -3.34 -5.84 3.21
C ILE A 74 -3.82 -4.99 2.05
N LEU A 75 -5.09 -4.58 2.06
CA LEU A 75 -5.66 -3.75 1.00
C LEU A 75 -5.27 -2.27 1.12
N GLY A 76 -5.83 -1.43 0.25
CA GLY A 76 -5.62 0.01 0.20
C GLY A 76 -4.49 0.39 -0.76
N HIS A 77 -4.85 1.06 -1.84
CA HIS A 77 -3.92 1.48 -2.90
C HIS A 77 -3.92 3.00 -3.12
N GLU A 78 -4.78 3.74 -2.46
CA GLU A 78 -4.90 5.20 -2.52
C GLU A 78 -4.30 5.82 -1.26
N PHE A 79 -2.95 5.85 -1.10
CA PHE A 79 -2.38 6.28 0.17
C PHE A 79 -1.19 7.23 0.07
N ALA A 80 -1.01 7.97 1.15
CA ALA A 80 0.07 8.89 1.36
C ALA A 80 0.57 8.81 2.82
N GLY A 81 1.80 9.23 3.04
CA GLY A 81 2.42 9.23 4.36
C GLY A 81 3.81 9.81 4.34
N THR A 82 4.57 9.50 5.37
CA THR A 82 5.95 9.94 5.55
C THR A 82 6.93 8.79 5.38
N VAL A 83 8.01 9.01 4.63
CA VAL A 83 9.08 8.02 4.46
C VAL A 83 9.73 7.73 5.81
N SER A 84 9.68 6.48 6.28
CA SER A 84 10.31 6.05 7.54
C SER A 84 11.65 5.35 7.31
N ALA A 85 11.84 4.70 6.15
CA ALA A 85 13.14 4.14 5.78
C ALA A 85 13.26 4.02 4.26
N VAL A 86 14.50 4.01 3.76
CA VAL A 86 14.83 3.81 2.34
C VAL A 86 15.83 2.68 2.19
N GLY A 87 15.63 1.85 1.17
CA GLY A 87 16.56 0.78 0.82
C GLY A 87 17.77 1.29 0.05
N GLU A 88 18.77 0.43 -0.06
CA GLU A 88 19.98 0.73 -0.87
C GLU A 88 19.58 1.04 -2.33
N GLY A 89 20.21 2.04 -2.92
CA GLY A 89 19.99 2.49 -4.30
C GLY A 89 18.82 3.48 -4.48
N VAL A 90 18.12 3.87 -3.39
CA VAL A 90 17.09 4.90 -3.43
C VAL A 90 17.67 6.27 -3.12
N ASP A 91 17.57 7.21 -4.05
CA ASP A 91 18.17 8.55 -3.96
C ASP A 91 17.20 9.72 -4.18
N HIS A 92 16.01 9.48 -4.74
CA HIS A 92 15.03 10.51 -5.10
C HIS A 92 14.10 10.92 -3.94
N VAL A 93 14.01 10.11 -2.88
CA VAL A 93 13.27 10.42 -1.64
C VAL A 93 14.13 10.11 -0.41
N LYS A 94 13.83 10.78 0.72
CA LYS A 94 14.57 10.65 1.98
C LYS A 94 13.62 10.46 3.15
N VAL A 95 14.14 9.87 4.22
CA VAL A 95 13.41 9.74 5.51
C VAL A 95 12.91 11.11 5.97
N GLY A 96 11.66 11.16 6.39
CA GLY A 96 10.95 12.35 6.82
C GLY A 96 10.25 13.14 5.71
N GLU A 97 10.42 12.78 4.44
CA GLU A 97 9.70 13.40 3.33
C GLU A 97 8.29 12.82 3.19
N ARG A 98 7.33 13.70 2.90
CA ARG A 98 5.94 13.27 2.61
C ARG A 98 5.84 12.83 1.16
N VAL A 99 5.14 11.71 0.97
CA VAL A 99 5.02 11.04 -0.32
C VAL A 99 3.59 10.55 -0.57
N ALA A 100 3.21 10.50 -1.83
CA ALA A 100 2.07 9.74 -2.33
C ALA A 100 2.59 8.52 -3.11
N VAL A 101 1.79 7.47 -3.17
CA VAL A 101 2.16 6.23 -3.85
C VAL A 101 1.30 6.04 -5.10
N GLU A 102 1.97 5.84 -6.23
CA GLU A 102 1.36 5.28 -7.43
C GLU A 102 1.34 3.75 -7.27
N PRO A 103 0.17 3.09 -7.25
CA PRO A 103 0.12 1.69 -6.84
C PRO A 103 0.60 0.71 -7.92
N PHE A 104 0.87 1.16 -9.13
CA PHE A 104 1.24 0.31 -10.25
C PHE A 104 2.70 -0.16 -10.18
N MET A 105 2.86 -1.48 -10.09
CA MET A 105 4.16 -2.12 -10.18
C MET A 105 4.26 -2.82 -11.54
N TYR A 106 5.29 -2.48 -12.32
CA TYR A 106 5.47 -2.93 -13.69
C TYR A 106 6.91 -3.40 -13.94
N CYS A 107 7.14 -4.18 -15.00
CA CYS A 107 8.43 -4.86 -15.20
C CYS A 107 9.58 -3.95 -15.63
N GLN A 108 9.33 -2.72 -16.07
CA GLN A 108 10.28 -1.69 -16.53
C GLN A 108 11.09 -2.08 -17.80
N THR A 109 10.87 -3.25 -18.39
CA THR A 109 11.69 -3.78 -19.48
C THR A 109 10.92 -4.15 -20.76
N CYS A 110 9.61 -4.39 -20.67
CA CYS A 110 8.80 -4.70 -21.87
C CYS A 110 8.62 -3.45 -22.76
N GLU A 111 8.17 -3.65 -23.98
CA GLU A 111 7.95 -2.58 -24.94
C GLU A 111 7.03 -1.47 -24.42
N PHE A 112 5.99 -1.80 -23.68
CA PHE A 112 5.07 -0.84 -23.09
C PHE A 112 5.75 -0.01 -21.99
N CYS A 113 6.53 -0.66 -21.13
CA CYS A 113 7.24 0.05 -20.06
C CYS A 113 8.27 1.04 -20.60
N VAL A 114 9.07 0.64 -21.59
CA VAL A 114 10.12 1.49 -22.14
C VAL A 114 9.62 2.63 -23.02
N THR A 115 8.37 2.55 -23.50
CA THR A 115 7.68 3.63 -24.24
C THR A 115 6.83 4.55 -23.36
N GLY A 116 6.68 4.22 -22.05
CA GLY A 116 5.90 5.01 -21.10
C GLY A 116 4.46 4.54 -20.92
N ASP A 117 4.04 3.50 -21.64
CA ASP A 117 2.70 2.90 -21.56
C ASP A 117 2.64 1.79 -20.52
N TYR A 118 3.35 1.95 -19.39
CA TYR A 118 3.52 0.92 -18.35
C TYR A 118 2.21 0.43 -17.73
N HIS A 119 1.13 1.21 -17.81
CA HIS A 119 -0.21 0.84 -17.34
C HIS A 119 -0.83 -0.35 -18.12
N VAL A 120 -0.29 -0.70 -19.27
CA VAL A 120 -0.65 -1.92 -20.05
C VAL A 120 0.46 -2.97 -20.02
N CYS A 121 1.38 -2.92 -19.06
CA CYS A 121 2.40 -3.92 -18.88
C CYS A 121 1.79 -5.31 -18.66
N PRO A 122 2.23 -6.37 -19.37
CA PRO A 122 1.72 -7.74 -19.16
C PRO A 122 1.93 -8.27 -17.72
N ASP A 123 2.98 -7.79 -17.05
CA ASP A 123 3.33 -8.17 -15.68
C ASP A 123 2.87 -7.12 -14.65
N LEU A 124 1.84 -6.32 -15.01
CA LEU A 124 1.34 -5.29 -14.11
C LEU A 124 0.76 -5.92 -12.84
N THR A 125 1.21 -5.43 -11.70
CA THR A 125 0.64 -5.72 -10.39
C THR A 125 0.32 -4.43 -9.65
N VAL A 126 -0.53 -4.51 -8.62
CA VAL A 126 -1.01 -3.33 -7.90
C VAL A 126 -0.76 -3.51 -6.42
N VAL A 127 -0.14 -2.53 -5.79
CA VAL A 127 0.04 -2.44 -4.32
C VAL A 127 -1.32 -2.50 -3.65
N GLY A 128 -1.45 -3.28 -2.59
CA GLY A 128 -2.74 -3.44 -1.89
C GLY A 128 -3.78 -4.31 -2.63
N VAL A 129 -3.39 -4.95 -3.73
CA VAL A 129 -4.23 -5.85 -4.52
C VAL A 129 -3.54 -7.20 -4.74
N HIS A 130 -2.30 -7.20 -5.21
CA HIS A 130 -1.55 -8.40 -5.57
C HIS A 130 -0.34 -8.63 -4.66
N ASN A 131 -0.48 -9.42 -3.60
CA ASN A 131 0.63 -9.91 -2.75
C ASN A 131 1.63 -8.85 -2.21
N VAL A 132 1.37 -7.57 -2.41
CA VAL A 132 2.14 -6.46 -1.85
C VAL A 132 1.22 -5.67 -0.95
N GLY A 133 1.60 -5.55 0.33
CA GLY A 133 0.78 -4.90 1.34
C GLY A 133 0.54 -3.43 1.01
N GLY A 134 -0.74 -3.01 1.13
CA GLY A 134 -1.20 -1.66 0.85
C GLY A 134 -1.32 -0.77 2.08
N GLY A 135 -2.05 0.32 1.91
CA GLY A 135 -2.16 1.41 2.86
C GLY A 135 -3.12 1.18 4.03
N PHE A 136 -3.88 0.08 4.08
CA PHE A 136 -4.71 -0.22 5.26
C PHE A 136 -3.87 -0.86 6.38
N ALA A 137 -2.71 -0.25 6.66
CA ALA A 137 -1.77 -0.62 7.71
C ALA A 137 -1.06 0.62 8.26
N GLU A 138 -0.41 0.49 9.41
CA GLU A 138 0.42 1.57 9.96
C GLU A 138 1.64 1.85 9.07
N GLN A 139 2.16 0.83 8.37
CA GLN A 139 3.30 0.97 7.45
C GLN A 139 3.07 0.19 6.16
N ALA A 140 3.62 0.70 5.06
CA ALA A 140 3.70 0.03 3.78
C ALA A 140 5.14 0.02 3.26
N LEU A 141 5.51 -1.06 2.55
CA LEU A 141 6.78 -1.18 1.85
C LEU A 141 6.51 -1.33 0.36
N VAL A 142 7.03 -0.40 -0.43
CA VAL A 142 6.76 -0.35 -1.87
C VAL A 142 8.04 -0.16 -2.67
N PRO A 143 8.07 -0.54 -3.96
CA PRO A 143 9.19 -0.22 -4.84
C PRO A 143 9.40 1.29 -4.92
N ALA A 144 10.65 1.73 -4.90
CA ALA A 144 10.98 3.15 -4.84
C ALA A 144 10.42 3.96 -6.03
N TYR A 145 10.35 3.36 -7.23
CA TYR A 145 9.84 4.03 -8.42
C TYR A 145 8.34 4.35 -8.39
N THR A 146 7.59 3.76 -7.44
CA THR A 146 6.17 4.05 -7.22
C THR A 146 5.94 5.19 -6.24
N VAL A 147 7.01 5.77 -5.68
CA VAL A 147 6.93 6.77 -4.61
C VAL A 147 7.23 8.16 -5.15
N HIS A 148 6.27 9.07 -4.97
CA HIS A 148 6.34 10.44 -5.46
C HIS A 148 6.37 11.44 -4.30
N LYS A 149 7.45 12.25 -4.24
CA LYS A 149 7.55 13.30 -3.23
C LYS A 149 6.48 14.36 -3.44
N MET A 150 5.76 14.67 -2.38
CA MET A 150 4.79 15.75 -2.37
C MET A 150 5.43 17.11 -2.02
N PRO A 151 4.92 18.22 -2.57
CA PRO A 151 5.27 19.55 -2.08
C PRO A 151 4.91 19.72 -0.60
N ASP A 152 5.70 20.50 0.14
CA ASP A 152 5.47 20.74 1.58
C ASP A 152 4.12 21.42 1.88
N SER A 153 3.52 22.07 0.90
CA SER A 153 2.19 22.70 1.00
C SER A 153 1.02 21.71 0.87
N VAL A 154 1.27 20.47 0.43
CA VAL A 154 0.23 19.45 0.24
C VAL A 154 0.18 18.57 1.48
N PRO A 155 -0.91 18.58 2.26
CA PRO A 155 -1.05 17.70 3.41
C PRO A 155 -1.34 16.25 2.96
N SER A 156 -1.03 15.29 3.82
CA SER A 156 -1.09 13.86 3.47
C SER A 156 -2.50 13.37 3.15
N GLU A 157 -3.55 13.96 3.76
CA GLU A 157 -4.94 13.65 3.42
C GLU A 157 -5.31 14.04 1.97
N VAL A 158 -4.69 15.08 1.43
CA VAL A 158 -4.81 15.45 0.02
C VAL A 158 -3.92 14.55 -0.84
N GLY A 159 -2.75 14.15 -0.31
CA GLY A 159 -1.84 13.21 -0.95
C GLY A 159 -2.49 11.86 -1.26
N ALA A 160 -3.32 11.34 -0.36
CA ALA A 160 -4.06 10.09 -0.57
C ALA A 160 -5.13 10.18 -1.68
N LEU A 161 -5.52 11.39 -2.10
CA LEU A 161 -6.46 11.62 -3.20
C LEU A 161 -5.77 11.76 -4.56
N ILE A 162 -4.44 11.77 -4.62
CA ILE A 162 -3.71 11.95 -5.88
C ILE A 162 -3.98 10.77 -6.82
N GLU A 163 -3.91 9.55 -6.32
CA GLU A 163 -4.14 8.35 -7.12
C GLU A 163 -5.53 8.34 -7.77
N PRO A 164 -6.65 8.51 -7.04
CA PRO A 164 -7.98 8.44 -7.66
C PRO A 164 -8.33 9.63 -8.56
N ILE A 165 -7.51 10.70 -8.59
CA ILE A 165 -7.74 11.89 -9.42
C ILE A 165 -6.93 11.82 -10.74
N THR A 166 -5.85 11.05 -10.79
CA THR A 166 -4.96 10.94 -11.95
C THR A 166 -5.40 9.81 -12.88
#